data_4d7b676ba91dc45f0f364a4a083a8b9b
#
_entry.id   4d7b676ba91dc45f0f364a4a083a8b9b
#
_cell.length_a   1.000
_cell.length_b   1.000
_cell.length_c   1.000
_cell.angle_alpha   90.00
_cell.angle_beta   90.00
_cell.angle_gamma   90.00
#
_symmetry.space_group_name_H-M   'P 1'
#
loop_
_entity.id
_entity.type
_entity.pdbx_description
1 polymer ?
#
loop_
_entity_poly.entity_id
_entity_poly.type
_entity_poly.pdbx_seq_one_letter_code
_entity_poly.pdbx_strand_id
1 'polypeptide(L)'
;MIKNILFIFFFVMLNSCSKKEKLHISETQSMIDNMFDEYFEAFSNKEFEKILDKYYDIPFIIYDQNNTIILNNRNELLSFLENASNQLDKGNYGYSKTNFFEEFREDNNLIILEMNYTRYQKDGSVMGNKEMTATYVLRKSDENYKVISLIPHSSLINN
;
A
#
# COMPACT_ATOMS: atom_id res chain seq x y z
N MET A 1 -47.15 29.53 -0.57
CA MET A 1 -46.22 29.10 0.50
C MET A 1 -45.66 27.67 0.32
N ILE A 2 -46.25 26.80 -0.48
CA ILE A 2 -45.83 25.38 -0.64
C ILE A 2 -44.60 25.21 -1.56
N LYS A 3 -44.34 26.10 -2.51
CA LYS A 3 -43.22 26.02 -3.47
C LYS A 3 -41.84 26.19 -2.83
N ASN A 4 -41.70 26.94 -1.75
CA ASN A 4 -40.41 27.20 -1.11
C ASN A 4 -39.95 26.06 -0.17
N ILE A 5 -40.87 25.24 0.32
CA ILE A 5 -40.54 24.09 1.19
C ILE A 5 -39.92 22.95 0.38
N LEU A 6 -40.35 22.74 -0.86
CA LEU A 6 -39.82 21.70 -1.74
C LEU A 6 -38.36 21.95 -2.15
N PHE A 7 -37.97 23.23 -2.29
CA PHE A 7 -36.60 23.61 -2.67
C PHE A 7 -35.59 23.41 -1.53
N ILE A 8 -36.01 23.63 -0.30
CA ILE A 8 -35.16 23.41 0.91
C ILE A 8 -34.91 21.91 1.14
N PHE A 9 -35.90 21.05 0.86
CA PHE A 9 -35.74 19.60 1.04
C PHE A 9 -34.79 18.98 0.01
N PHE A 10 -34.71 19.53 -1.21
CA PHE A 10 -33.78 19.05 -2.24
C PHE A 10 -32.32 19.42 -1.94
N PHE A 11 -32.09 20.57 -1.29
CA PHE A 11 -30.73 21.03 -0.94
C PHE A 11 -30.10 20.23 0.23
N VAL A 12 -30.93 19.72 1.14
CA VAL A 12 -30.45 18.90 2.27
C VAL A 12 -29.99 17.50 1.79
N MET A 13 -30.60 16.94 0.73
CA MET A 13 -30.21 15.62 0.19
C MET A 13 -28.86 15.65 -0.52
N LEU A 14 -28.46 16.76 -1.12
CA LEU A 14 -27.15 16.88 -1.81
C LEU A 14 -25.97 16.93 -0.82
N ASN A 15 -26.18 17.47 0.38
CA ASN A 15 -25.12 17.53 1.40
C ASN A 15 -24.88 16.19 2.13
N SER A 16 -25.85 15.27 2.12
CA SER A 16 -25.73 13.96 2.78
C SER A 16 -24.82 13.00 1.99
N CYS A 17 -24.80 13.11 0.65
CA CYS A 17 -23.98 12.23 -0.19
C CYS A 17 -22.48 12.56 -0.06
N SER A 18 -22.12 13.85 -0.09
CA SER A 18 -20.73 14.31 0.02
C SER A 18 -20.07 13.96 1.37
N LYS A 19 -20.85 13.88 2.43
CA LYS A 19 -20.32 13.58 3.77
C LYS A 19 -20.03 12.09 3.98
N LYS A 20 -20.82 11.20 3.36
CA LYS A 20 -20.59 9.76 3.38
C LYS A 20 -19.33 9.37 2.59
N GLU A 21 -19.14 9.96 1.42
CA GLU A 21 -17.99 9.69 0.56
C GLU A 21 -16.66 10.11 1.22
N LYS A 22 -16.61 11.31 1.80
CA LYS A 22 -15.43 11.78 2.55
C LYS A 22 -15.11 10.93 3.79
N LEU A 23 -16.11 10.40 4.47
CA LEU A 23 -15.89 9.55 5.64
C LEU A 23 -15.32 8.20 5.23
N HIS A 24 -15.83 7.61 4.15
CA HIS A 24 -15.37 6.33 3.61
C HIS A 24 -13.91 6.38 3.16
N ILE A 25 -13.52 7.42 2.41
CA ILE A 25 -12.12 7.63 1.97
C ILE A 25 -11.18 7.74 3.20
N SER A 26 -11.58 8.45 4.25
CA SER A 26 -10.78 8.59 5.47
C SER A 26 -10.59 7.26 6.22
N GLU A 27 -11.58 6.37 6.23
CA GLU A 27 -11.50 5.05 6.85
C GLU A 27 -10.59 4.11 6.03
N THR A 28 -10.76 4.06 4.72
CA THR A 28 -9.91 3.27 3.81
C THR A 28 -8.44 3.72 3.91
N GLN A 29 -8.18 5.02 3.91
CA GLN A 29 -6.83 5.57 4.06
C GLN A 29 -6.19 5.12 5.36
N SER A 30 -6.88 5.24 6.49
CA SER A 30 -6.37 4.80 7.80
C SER A 30 -6.09 3.29 7.84
N MET A 31 -6.91 2.47 7.17
CA MET A 31 -6.67 1.02 7.06
C MET A 31 -5.38 0.72 6.27
N ILE A 32 -5.14 1.43 5.17
CA ILE A 32 -3.95 1.27 4.34
C ILE A 32 -2.70 1.72 5.09
N ASP A 33 -2.75 2.88 5.76
CA ASP A 33 -1.64 3.37 6.57
C ASP A 33 -1.22 2.33 7.63
N ASN A 34 -2.19 1.84 8.40
CA ASN A 34 -1.94 0.81 9.41
C ASN A 34 -1.41 -0.50 8.80
N MET A 35 -1.96 -0.92 7.67
CA MET A 35 -1.53 -2.13 6.99
C MET A 35 -0.05 -2.07 6.59
N PHE A 36 0.40 -0.95 6.03
CA PHE A 36 1.80 -0.83 5.61
C PHE A 36 2.76 -0.62 6.77
N ASP A 37 2.36 0.07 7.82
CA ASP A 37 3.16 0.18 9.04
C ASP A 37 3.40 -1.19 9.67
N GLU A 38 2.34 -2.00 9.85
CA GLU A 38 2.44 -3.36 10.36
C GLU A 38 3.21 -4.30 9.41
N TYR A 39 3.08 -4.13 8.09
CA TYR A 39 3.84 -4.86 7.09
C TYR A 39 5.34 -4.57 7.20
N PHE A 40 5.74 -3.30 7.29
CA PHE A 40 7.14 -2.93 7.43
C PHE A 40 7.75 -3.42 8.76
N GLU A 41 6.98 -3.38 9.84
CA GLU A 41 7.39 -3.97 11.11
C GLU A 41 7.62 -5.48 10.97
N ALA A 42 6.64 -6.21 10.41
CA ALA A 42 6.75 -7.65 10.20
C ALA A 42 7.93 -8.03 9.27
N PHE A 43 8.16 -7.23 8.21
CA PHE A 43 9.27 -7.44 7.30
C PHE A 43 10.63 -7.23 7.98
N SER A 44 10.75 -6.18 8.79
CA SER A 44 11.96 -5.88 9.55
C SER A 44 12.29 -6.96 10.58
N ASN A 45 11.25 -7.56 11.16
CA ASN A 45 11.36 -8.67 12.11
C ASN A 45 11.47 -10.06 11.45
N LYS A 46 11.43 -10.12 10.11
CA LYS A 46 11.45 -11.38 9.31
C LYS A 46 10.27 -12.31 9.61
N GLU A 47 9.13 -11.75 9.96
CA GLU A 47 7.87 -12.48 10.20
C GLU A 47 7.17 -12.80 8.86
N PHE A 48 7.89 -13.50 7.95
CA PHE A 48 7.43 -13.70 6.57
C PHE A 48 6.14 -14.49 6.46
N GLU A 49 5.93 -15.49 7.33
CA GLU A 49 4.68 -16.25 7.37
C GLU A 49 3.48 -15.35 7.68
N LYS A 50 3.63 -14.42 8.63
CA LYS A 50 2.61 -13.40 8.94
C LYS A 50 2.34 -12.49 7.74
N ILE A 51 3.41 -12.11 7.01
CA ILE A 51 3.28 -11.30 5.80
C ILE A 51 2.46 -12.02 4.74
N LEU A 52 2.74 -13.30 4.48
CA LEU A 52 2.02 -14.12 3.52
C LEU A 52 0.54 -14.27 3.87
N ASP A 53 0.24 -14.46 5.14
CA ASP A 53 -1.14 -14.69 5.58
C ASP A 53 -1.99 -13.41 5.56
N LYS A 54 -1.37 -12.30 5.97
CA LYS A 54 -2.13 -11.08 6.27
C LYS A 54 -2.11 -10.05 5.14
N TYR A 55 -0.98 -9.90 4.42
CA TYR A 55 -0.78 -8.74 3.55
C TYR A 55 -0.69 -9.06 2.06
N TYR A 56 -0.41 -10.29 1.67
CA TYR A 56 -0.29 -10.67 0.27
C TYR A 56 -1.36 -11.66 -0.16
N ASP A 57 -1.72 -11.61 -1.45
CA ASP A 57 -2.59 -12.60 -2.09
C ASP A 57 -1.84 -13.26 -3.27
N ILE A 58 -2.31 -14.43 -3.70
CA ILE A 58 -1.72 -15.24 -4.75
C ILE A 58 -2.72 -15.41 -5.89
N PRO A 59 -2.30 -15.27 -7.16
CA PRO A 59 -0.93 -14.99 -7.63
C PRO A 59 -0.50 -13.55 -7.31
N PHE A 60 0.77 -13.39 -6.94
CA PHE A 60 1.38 -12.09 -6.73
C PHE A 60 2.27 -11.74 -7.92
N ILE A 61 2.13 -10.52 -8.46
CA ILE A 61 2.81 -10.11 -9.68
C ILE A 61 3.72 -8.91 -9.40
N ILE A 62 4.97 -9.01 -9.85
CA ILE A 62 5.94 -7.92 -9.79
C ILE A 62 6.28 -7.51 -11.21
N TYR A 63 6.06 -6.23 -11.52
CA TYR A 63 6.50 -5.64 -12.78
C TYR A 63 7.80 -4.88 -12.55
N ASP A 64 8.91 -5.50 -12.93
CA ASP A 64 10.22 -4.86 -12.98
C ASP A 64 10.46 -4.26 -14.36
N GLN A 65 11.46 -3.37 -14.48
CA GLN A 65 11.78 -2.67 -15.76
C GLN A 65 12.02 -3.63 -16.95
N ASN A 66 12.55 -4.82 -16.68
CA ASN A 66 12.96 -5.76 -17.72
C ASN A 66 12.14 -7.07 -17.72
N ASN A 67 11.44 -7.35 -16.62
CA ASN A 67 10.80 -8.64 -16.42
C ASN A 67 9.46 -8.53 -15.71
N THR A 68 8.61 -9.52 -15.92
CA THR A 68 7.44 -9.76 -15.08
C THR A 68 7.67 -11.04 -14.29
N ILE A 69 7.60 -10.95 -12.98
CA ILE A 69 7.72 -12.08 -12.07
C ILE A 69 6.32 -12.43 -11.57
N ILE A 70 5.90 -13.67 -11.75
CA ILE A 70 4.61 -14.18 -11.28
C ILE A 70 4.89 -15.25 -10.24
N LEU A 71 4.43 -15.01 -9.02
CA LEU A 71 4.56 -15.93 -7.89
C LEU A 71 3.19 -16.59 -7.66
N ASN A 72 3.09 -17.87 -8.03
CA ASN A 72 1.81 -18.56 -8.13
C ASN A 72 1.43 -19.33 -6.87
N ASN A 73 2.36 -19.47 -5.94
CA ASN A 73 2.13 -20.22 -4.72
C ASN A 73 2.91 -19.62 -3.53
N ARG A 74 2.53 -20.07 -2.34
CA ARG A 74 3.09 -19.60 -1.07
C ARG A 74 4.61 -19.74 -0.99
N ASN A 75 5.18 -20.86 -1.46
CA ASN A 75 6.61 -21.11 -1.35
C ASN A 75 7.43 -20.18 -2.25
N GLU A 76 6.93 -19.87 -3.45
CA GLU A 76 7.56 -18.89 -4.35
C GLU A 76 7.57 -17.50 -3.72
N LEU A 77 6.45 -17.08 -3.13
CA LEU A 77 6.34 -15.78 -2.47
C LEU A 77 7.19 -15.71 -1.20
N LEU A 78 7.24 -16.78 -0.39
CA LEU A 78 8.13 -16.88 0.76
C LEU A 78 9.61 -16.73 0.35
N SER A 79 10.04 -17.51 -0.65
CA SER A 79 11.40 -17.42 -1.17
C SER A 79 11.74 -16.04 -1.71
N PHE A 80 10.79 -15.36 -2.33
CA PHE A 80 10.96 -13.98 -2.79
C PHE A 80 11.19 -13.02 -1.61
N LEU A 81 10.39 -13.09 -0.55
CA LEU A 81 10.53 -12.23 0.63
C LEU A 81 11.85 -12.48 1.37
N GLU A 82 12.24 -13.75 1.54
CA GLU A 82 13.51 -14.13 2.16
C GLU A 82 14.71 -13.60 1.35
N ASN A 83 14.69 -13.76 0.04
CA ASN A 83 15.73 -13.26 -0.85
C ASN A 83 15.81 -11.72 -0.80
N ALA A 84 14.69 -11.03 -0.83
CA ALA A 84 14.63 -9.58 -0.71
C ALA A 84 15.23 -9.10 0.63
N SER A 85 14.86 -9.74 1.74
CA SER A 85 15.41 -9.45 3.06
C SER A 85 16.93 -9.71 3.11
N ASN A 86 17.38 -10.83 2.59
CA ASN A 86 18.82 -11.18 2.55
C ASN A 86 19.64 -10.18 1.72
N GLN A 87 19.08 -9.61 0.64
CA GLN A 87 19.75 -8.56 -0.13
C GLN A 87 19.83 -7.25 0.67
N LEU A 88 18.77 -6.88 1.38
CA LEU A 88 18.74 -5.69 2.21
C LEU A 88 19.69 -5.81 3.42
N ASP A 89 19.81 -6.98 4.00
CA ASP A 89 20.73 -7.24 5.13
C ASP A 89 22.20 -6.97 4.76
N LYS A 90 22.60 -7.18 3.50
CA LYS A 90 23.97 -6.82 3.04
C LYS A 90 24.25 -5.32 3.15
N GLY A 91 23.20 -4.50 3.10
CA GLY A 91 23.29 -3.05 3.31
C GLY A 91 23.01 -2.61 4.75
N ASN A 92 23.04 -3.54 5.72
CA ASN A 92 22.77 -3.28 7.13
C ASN A 92 21.33 -2.76 7.39
N TYR A 93 20.34 -3.28 6.65
CA TYR A 93 18.95 -2.90 6.77
C TYR A 93 18.43 -3.04 8.21
N GLY A 94 17.74 -2.00 8.68
CA GLY A 94 17.05 -1.96 9.96
C GLY A 94 15.53 -2.01 9.79
N TYR A 95 14.99 -1.01 9.11
CA TYR A 95 13.54 -0.89 8.90
C TYR A 95 13.20 0.02 7.71
N SER A 96 11.92 -0.02 7.30
CA SER A 96 11.36 0.94 6.34
C SER A 96 10.26 1.74 7.01
N LYS A 97 10.04 2.96 6.51
CA LYS A 97 8.96 3.83 6.96
C LYS A 97 8.27 4.47 5.77
N THR A 98 6.95 4.45 5.78
CA THR A 98 6.12 5.20 4.83
C THR A 98 6.26 6.69 5.10
N ASN A 99 6.48 7.47 4.03
CA ASN A 99 6.47 8.92 4.09
C ASN A 99 5.07 9.45 3.78
N PHE A 100 4.48 9.01 2.66
CA PHE A 100 3.12 9.33 2.25
C PHE A 100 2.63 8.35 1.17
N PHE A 101 1.31 8.38 0.91
CA PHE A 101 0.67 7.69 -0.20
C PHE A 101 0.00 8.69 -1.12
N GLU A 102 0.03 8.39 -2.42
CA GLU A 102 -0.87 8.98 -3.41
C GLU A 102 -1.78 7.88 -3.94
N GLU A 103 -3.08 8.03 -3.73
CA GLU A 103 -4.07 7.09 -4.22
C GLU A 103 -4.52 7.53 -5.61
N PHE A 104 -4.33 6.65 -6.61
CA PHE A 104 -4.71 6.96 -8.00
C PHE A 104 -6.13 6.55 -8.32
N ARG A 105 -6.59 5.46 -7.73
CA ARG A 105 -7.90 4.90 -7.99
C ARG A 105 -8.37 4.04 -6.84
N GLU A 106 -9.57 4.34 -6.38
CA GLU A 106 -10.35 3.48 -5.51
C GLU A 106 -11.61 3.05 -6.26
N ASP A 107 -11.89 1.74 -6.27
CA ASP A 107 -13.21 1.22 -6.57
C ASP A 107 -13.57 0.18 -5.48
N ASN A 108 -14.78 -0.41 -5.54
CA ASN A 108 -15.31 -1.21 -4.45
C ASN A 108 -14.40 -2.35 -3.97
N ASN A 109 -13.49 -2.84 -4.83
CA ASN A 109 -12.67 -4.00 -4.53
C ASN A 109 -11.19 -3.83 -4.89
N LEU A 110 -10.81 -2.71 -5.49
CA LEU A 110 -9.46 -2.50 -6.01
C LEU A 110 -8.96 -1.10 -5.69
N ILE A 111 -7.73 -1.03 -5.17
CA ILE A 111 -7.02 0.23 -4.91
C ILE A 111 -5.70 0.17 -5.67
N ILE A 112 -5.38 1.25 -6.36
CA ILE A 112 -4.06 1.47 -6.94
C ILE A 112 -3.47 2.68 -6.24
N LEU A 113 -2.35 2.51 -5.59
CA LEU A 113 -1.68 3.58 -4.88
C LEU A 113 -0.18 3.61 -5.19
N GLU A 114 0.40 4.78 -5.12
CA GLU A 114 1.83 4.99 -5.07
C GLU A 114 2.25 5.29 -3.64
N MET A 115 3.21 4.53 -3.15
CA MET A 115 3.80 4.72 -1.83
C MET A 115 5.18 5.33 -1.97
N ASN A 116 5.42 6.43 -1.28
CA ASN A 116 6.74 6.97 -1.04
C ASN A 116 7.24 6.52 0.34
N TYR A 117 8.46 5.97 0.41
CA TYR A 117 9.01 5.41 1.63
C TYR A 117 10.52 5.58 1.72
N THR A 118 11.04 5.51 2.94
CA THR A 118 12.48 5.56 3.24
C THR A 118 12.92 4.27 3.91
N ARG A 119 14.08 3.76 3.52
CA ARG A 119 14.76 2.66 4.23
C ARG A 119 15.82 3.20 5.17
N TYR A 120 15.95 2.55 6.31
CA TYR A 120 16.92 2.90 7.33
C TYR A 120 17.82 1.72 7.68
N GLN A 121 19.06 2.01 8.00
CA GLN A 121 19.99 1.05 8.58
C GLN A 121 19.69 0.82 10.06
N LYS A 122 20.33 -0.18 10.67
CA LYS A 122 20.15 -0.51 12.10
C LYS A 122 20.57 0.60 13.04
N ASP A 123 21.45 1.50 12.61
CA ASP A 123 21.88 2.69 13.36
C ASP A 123 20.96 3.91 13.16
N GLY A 124 19.89 3.77 12.37
CA GLY A 124 18.93 4.82 12.05
C GLY A 124 19.36 5.75 10.91
N SER A 125 20.51 5.54 10.29
CA SER A 125 20.90 6.30 9.09
C SER A 125 20.10 5.85 7.87
N VAL A 126 19.94 6.75 6.88
CA VAL A 126 19.20 6.44 5.65
C VAL A 126 20.00 5.44 4.81
N MET A 127 19.33 4.38 4.36
CA MET A 127 19.88 3.36 3.50
C MET A 127 19.56 3.65 2.02
N GLY A 128 20.57 4.05 1.26
CA GLY A 128 20.40 4.38 -0.16
C GLY A 128 19.68 5.72 -0.38
N ASN A 129 18.70 5.77 -1.28
CA ASN A 129 17.93 6.98 -1.56
C ASN A 129 16.99 7.30 -0.40
N LYS A 130 16.89 8.60 -0.06
CA LYS A 130 16.01 9.08 0.99
C LYS A 130 14.53 8.85 0.66
N GLU A 131 14.18 8.90 -0.61
CA GLU A 131 12.83 8.72 -1.08
C GLU A 131 12.82 7.62 -2.14
N MET A 132 12.09 6.57 -1.87
CA MET A 132 11.85 5.45 -2.78
C MET A 132 10.36 5.40 -3.07
N THR A 133 10.01 4.96 -4.27
CA THR A 133 8.61 4.91 -4.71
C THR A 133 8.28 3.53 -5.24
N ALA A 134 7.09 3.07 -4.95
CA ALA A 134 6.54 1.84 -5.52
C ALA A 134 5.03 1.98 -5.70
N THR A 135 4.51 1.49 -6.83
CA THR A 135 3.07 1.36 -7.04
C THR A 135 2.61 -0.01 -6.55
N TYR A 136 1.56 -0.01 -5.78
CA TYR A 136 0.89 -1.20 -5.28
C TYR A 136 -0.51 -1.31 -5.86
N VAL A 137 -0.91 -2.55 -6.17
CA VAL A 137 -2.30 -2.89 -6.46
C VAL A 137 -2.81 -3.74 -5.32
N LEU A 138 -3.84 -3.27 -4.65
CA LEU A 138 -4.48 -3.95 -3.55
C LEU A 138 -5.86 -4.44 -3.96
N ARG A 139 -6.23 -5.62 -3.48
CA ARG A 139 -7.56 -6.19 -3.64
C ARG A 139 -8.20 -6.38 -2.27
N LYS A 140 -9.48 -6.04 -2.17
CA LYS A 140 -10.26 -6.32 -0.97
C LYS A 140 -10.42 -7.82 -0.78
N SER A 141 -10.09 -8.28 0.42
CA SER A 141 -10.23 -9.66 0.86
C SER A 141 -10.91 -9.64 2.23
N ASP A 142 -12.17 -10.04 2.27
CA ASP A 142 -13.05 -9.91 3.43
C ASP A 142 -13.13 -8.45 3.93
N GLU A 143 -12.72 -8.19 5.15
CA GLU A 143 -12.73 -6.85 5.76
C GLU A 143 -11.42 -6.07 5.53
N ASN A 144 -10.41 -6.67 4.87
CA ASN A 144 -9.06 -6.09 4.69
C ASN A 144 -8.68 -5.98 3.22
N TYR A 145 -7.53 -5.37 2.97
CA TYR A 145 -6.91 -5.36 1.66
C TYR A 145 -5.64 -6.23 1.65
N LYS A 146 -5.40 -6.89 0.52
CA LYS A 146 -4.15 -7.63 0.26
C LYS A 146 -3.47 -7.12 -0.99
N VAL A 147 -2.17 -7.06 -0.96
CA VAL A 147 -1.34 -6.69 -2.12
C VAL A 147 -1.34 -7.84 -3.12
N ILE A 148 -1.72 -7.56 -4.36
CA ILE A 148 -1.72 -8.51 -5.47
C ILE A 148 -0.67 -8.19 -6.53
N SER A 149 -0.15 -6.95 -6.53
CA SER A 149 0.92 -6.56 -7.44
C SER A 149 1.78 -5.45 -6.87
N LEU A 150 3.03 -5.44 -7.30
CA LEU A 150 4.05 -4.44 -6.97
C LEU A 150 4.78 -4.00 -8.24
N ILE A 151 4.93 -2.69 -8.41
CA ILE A 151 5.75 -2.06 -9.43
C ILE A 151 6.79 -1.21 -8.71
N PRO A 152 8.03 -1.69 -8.50
CA PRO A 152 9.08 -0.88 -7.90
C PRO A 152 9.53 0.21 -8.89
N HIS A 153 9.60 1.44 -8.42
CA HIS A 153 10.13 2.56 -9.18
C HIS A 153 11.52 2.95 -8.67
N SER A 154 12.39 3.34 -9.59
CA SER A 154 13.53 4.17 -9.21
C SER A 154 12.94 5.52 -8.82
N SER A 155 13.31 6.06 -7.66
CA SER A 155 12.90 7.42 -7.34
C SER A 155 13.24 8.30 -8.55
N LEU A 156 12.22 9.00 -9.06
CA LEU A 156 12.45 10.05 -10.07
C LEU A 156 13.23 11.15 -9.36
N ILE A 157 14.54 10.98 -9.32
CA ILE A 157 15.43 12.08 -8.93
C ILE A 157 15.31 13.06 -10.09
N ASN A 158 14.52 14.10 -9.89
CA ASN A 158 14.60 15.27 -10.72
C ASN A 158 16.00 15.86 -10.48
N ASN A 159 16.90 15.59 -11.42
CA ASN A 159 18.20 16.27 -11.55
C ASN A 159 17.98 17.75 -11.92
#